data_0bb728149525d35d752c09cca74e49c7
#
_entry.id   0bb728149525d35d752c09cca74e49c7
#
_cell.length_a   1.000
_cell.length_b   1.000
_cell.length_c   1.000
_cell.angle_alpha   90.00
_cell.angle_beta   90.00
_cell.angle_gamma   90.00
#
_symmetry.space_group_name_H-M   'P 1'
#
loop_
_entity.id
_entity.type
_entity.pdbx_description
1 polymer ?
#
loop_
_entity_poly.entity_id
_entity_poly.type
_entity_poly.pdbx_seq_one_letter_code
_entity_poly.pdbx_strand_id
1 'polypeptide(L)'
;MDLVLAIAATLIGLYGASIALAGVAQFQTRAVQPWAMWALTFAGFLIIAASVLLLFAVDVAPYALIFGLMGMHVLAIKNGLARHGRLTATHHLTRLVISILLVALAFWGLS
;
A
#
# COMPACT_ATOMS: atom_id res chain seq x y z
N MET A 1 17.07 18.04 1.81
CA MET A 1 15.83 17.23 1.89
C MET A 1 15.31 17.29 3.31
N ASP A 2 14.03 17.50 3.44
CA ASP A 2 13.38 17.51 4.74
C ASP A 2 13.44 16.13 5.38
N LEU A 3 13.72 16.06 6.68
CA LEU A 3 13.78 14.81 7.43
C LEU A 3 12.42 14.08 7.41
N VAL A 4 11.33 14.84 7.56
CA VAL A 4 9.98 14.26 7.51
C VAL A 4 9.72 13.63 6.15
N LEU A 5 10.13 14.29 5.08
CA LEU A 5 9.98 13.77 3.72
C LEU A 5 10.75 12.46 3.54
N ALA A 6 11.99 12.41 4.02
CA ALA A 6 12.83 11.21 3.93
C ALA A 6 12.23 10.05 4.73
N ILE A 7 11.76 10.33 5.94
CA ILE A 7 11.13 9.31 6.80
C ILE A 7 9.84 8.79 6.14
N ALA A 8 9.00 9.70 5.66
CA ALA A 8 7.74 9.34 5.01
C ALA A 8 8.00 8.45 3.78
N ALA A 9 8.93 8.85 2.92
CA ALA A 9 9.26 8.10 1.71
C ALA A 9 9.79 6.70 2.06
N THR A 10 10.65 6.59 3.07
CA THR A 10 11.19 5.31 3.50
C THR A 10 10.09 4.38 4.01
N LEU A 11 9.22 4.87 4.88
CA LEU A 11 8.13 4.07 5.43
C LEU A 11 7.14 3.63 4.35
N ILE A 12 6.79 4.54 3.43
CA ILE A 12 5.89 4.25 2.32
C ILE A 12 6.51 3.19 1.40
N GLY A 13 7.79 3.33 1.08
CA GLY A 13 8.50 2.38 0.25
C GLY A 13 8.54 0.99 0.86
N LEU A 14 8.82 0.89 2.16
CA LEU A 14 8.83 -0.38 2.88
C LEU A 14 7.44 -1.02 2.90
N TYR A 15 6.42 -0.21 3.12
CA TYR A 15 5.04 -0.70 3.13
C TYR A 15 4.63 -1.22 1.75
N GLY A 16 4.93 -0.47 0.69
CA GLY A 16 4.67 -0.90 -0.68
C GLY A 16 5.41 -2.18 -1.05
N ALA A 17 6.67 -2.30 -0.63
CA ALA A 17 7.46 -3.51 -0.85
C ALA A 17 6.82 -4.72 -0.16
N SER A 18 6.33 -4.56 1.07
CA SER A 18 5.67 -5.64 1.79
C SER A 18 4.40 -6.09 1.09
N ILE A 19 3.62 -5.15 0.53
CA ILE A 19 2.41 -5.46 -0.23
C ILE A 19 2.75 -6.20 -1.52
N ALA A 20 3.77 -5.74 -2.25
CA ALA A 20 4.21 -6.39 -3.47
C ALA A 20 4.70 -7.83 -3.21
N LEU A 21 5.46 -8.03 -2.12
CA LEU A 21 5.92 -9.35 -1.72
C LEU A 21 4.76 -10.26 -1.35
N ALA A 22 3.74 -9.72 -0.66
CA ALA A 22 2.55 -10.49 -0.32
C ALA A 22 1.80 -10.93 -1.59
N GLY A 23 1.70 -10.06 -2.59
CA GLY A 23 1.11 -10.39 -3.86
C GLY A 23 1.85 -11.52 -4.58
N VAL A 24 3.18 -11.42 -4.64
CA VAL A 24 4.02 -12.46 -5.24
C VAL A 24 3.91 -13.78 -4.48
N ALA A 25 3.91 -13.73 -3.15
CA ALA A 25 3.82 -14.94 -2.33
C ALA A 25 2.51 -15.70 -2.58
N GLN A 26 1.43 -15.01 -2.91
CA GLN A 26 0.15 -15.65 -3.18
C GLN A 26 0.16 -16.49 -4.46
N PHE A 27 1.08 -16.23 -5.40
CA PHE A 27 1.26 -17.10 -6.57
C PHE A 27 1.64 -18.50 -6.17
N GLN A 28 2.42 -18.66 -5.10
CA GLN A 28 2.88 -19.95 -4.63
C GLN A 28 1.77 -20.73 -3.93
N THR A 29 0.90 -20.03 -3.20
CA THR A 29 -0.18 -20.67 -2.45
C THR A 29 -1.42 -20.92 -3.28
N ARG A 30 -1.62 -20.14 -4.34
CA ARG A 30 -2.80 -20.17 -5.19
C ARG A 30 -4.12 -20.05 -4.41
N ALA A 31 -4.05 -19.34 -3.28
CA ALA A 31 -5.20 -19.18 -2.40
C ALA A 31 -6.23 -18.19 -2.93
N VAL A 32 -5.86 -17.36 -3.92
CA VAL A 32 -6.71 -16.33 -4.51
C VAL A 32 -6.62 -16.43 -6.05
N GLN A 33 -7.54 -15.77 -6.75
CA GLN A 33 -7.55 -15.76 -8.21
C GLN A 33 -6.31 -15.04 -8.75
N PRO A 34 -5.76 -15.49 -9.90
CA PRO A 34 -4.52 -14.90 -10.45
C PRO A 34 -4.60 -13.39 -10.69
N TRP A 35 -5.75 -12.88 -11.17
CA TRP A 35 -5.87 -11.43 -11.39
C TRP A 35 -5.73 -10.63 -10.11
N ALA A 36 -6.22 -11.18 -8.97
CA ALA A 36 -6.12 -10.51 -7.68
C ALA A 36 -4.67 -10.45 -7.20
N MET A 37 -3.88 -11.50 -7.46
CA MET A 37 -2.46 -11.50 -7.14
C MET A 37 -1.71 -10.44 -7.95
N TRP A 38 -1.97 -10.34 -9.24
CA TRP A 38 -1.37 -9.32 -10.10
C TRP A 38 -1.78 -7.91 -9.66
N ALA A 39 -3.06 -7.72 -9.34
CA ALA A 39 -3.58 -6.42 -8.90
C ALA A 39 -2.94 -5.99 -7.58
N LEU A 40 -2.77 -6.91 -6.63
CA LEU A 40 -2.14 -6.61 -5.35
C LEU A 40 -0.67 -6.25 -5.53
N THR A 41 0.05 -7.00 -6.36
CA THR A 41 1.44 -6.71 -6.71
C THR A 41 1.56 -5.33 -7.35
N PHE A 42 0.65 -5.02 -8.28
CA PHE A 42 0.61 -3.71 -8.94
C PHE A 42 0.35 -2.59 -7.93
N ALA A 43 -0.57 -2.79 -6.98
CA ALA A 43 -0.84 -1.80 -5.94
C ALA A 43 0.41 -1.54 -5.10
N GLY A 44 1.16 -2.59 -4.75
CA GLY A 44 2.43 -2.45 -4.04
C GLY A 44 3.45 -1.63 -4.82
N PHE A 45 3.60 -1.90 -6.11
CA PHE A 45 4.50 -1.13 -6.97
C PHE A 45 4.06 0.32 -7.11
N LEU A 46 2.76 0.58 -7.17
CA LEU A 46 2.23 1.95 -7.24
C LEU A 46 2.58 2.72 -5.97
N ILE A 47 2.49 2.08 -4.80
CA ILE A 47 2.89 2.68 -3.53
C ILE A 47 4.39 2.97 -3.51
N ILE A 48 5.20 2.05 -4.02
CA ILE A 48 6.65 2.26 -4.16
C ILE A 48 6.93 3.45 -5.09
N ALA A 49 6.23 3.53 -6.21
CA ALA A 49 6.37 4.65 -7.14
C ALA A 49 6.01 5.98 -6.46
N ALA A 50 4.95 5.99 -5.64
CA ALA A 50 4.58 7.16 -4.85
C ALA A 50 5.70 7.56 -3.89
N SER A 51 6.38 6.59 -3.28
CA SER A 51 7.54 6.84 -2.41
C SER A 51 8.66 7.56 -3.18
N VAL A 52 8.98 7.07 -4.39
CA VAL A 52 10.02 7.69 -5.22
C VAL A 52 9.62 9.12 -5.62
N LEU A 53 8.36 9.31 -6.03
CA LEU A 53 7.86 10.64 -6.37
C LEU A 53 7.92 11.58 -5.17
N LEU A 54 7.67 11.08 -3.98
CA LEU A 54 7.74 11.86 -2.76
C LEU A 54 9.17 12.32 -2.49
N LEU A 55 10.17 11.46 -2.74
CA LEU A 55 11.57 11.83 -2.59
C LEU A 55 11.95 13.01 -3.48
N PHE A 56 11.33 13.13 -4.66
CA PHE A 56 11.55 14.25 -5.57
C PHE A 56 10.60 15.42 -5.30
N ALA A 57 9.83 15.37 -4.20
CA ALA A 57 8.87 16.40 -3.79
C ALA A 57 7.84 16.74 -4.88
N VAL A 58 7.39 15.71 -5.62
CA VAL A 58 6.36 15.86 -6.65
C VAL A 58 5.00 15.91 -5.98
N ASP A 59 4.20 16.92 -6.30
CA ASP A 59 2.93 17.19 -5.61
C ASP A 59 1.89 16.09 -5.81
N VAL A 60 1.99 15.30 -6.88
CA VAL A 60 1.04 14.20 -7.12
C VAL A 60 1.34 12.95 -6.27
N ALA A 61 2.49 12.89 -5.59
CA ALA A 61 2.89 11.71 -4.83
C ALA A 61 1.85 11.26 -3.81
N PRO A 62 1.27 12.15 -2.96
CA PRO A 62 0.24 11.72 -2.01
C PRO A 62 -0.99 11.15 -2.69
N TYR A 63 -1.37 11.68 -3.83
CA TYR A 63 -2.54 11.19 -4.57
C TYR A 63 -2.29 9.80 -5.16
N ALA A 64 -1.11 9.56 -5.70
CA ALA A 64 -0.70 8.23 -6.16
C ALA A 64 -0.68 7.24 -5.00
N LEU A 65 -0.20 7.66 -3.83
CA LEU A 65 -0.22 6.86 -2.62
C LEU A 65 -1.64 6.50 -2.19
N ILE A 66 -2.54 7.47 -2.17
CA ILE A 66 -3.95 7.25 -1.82
C ILE A 66 -4.56 6.22 -2.77
N PHE A 67 -4.32 6.37 -4.07
CA PHE A 67 -4.86 5.46 -5.06
C PHE A 67 -4.36 4.02 -4.85
N GLY A 68 -3.06 3.86 -4.62
CA GLY A 68 -2.46 2.55 -4.34
C GLY A 68 -3.00 1.92 -3.07
N LEU A 69 -3.14 2.71 -2.00
CA LEU A 69 -3.66 2.21 -0.72
C LEU A 69 -5.14 1.83 -0.83
N MET A 70 -5.95 2.60 -1.54
CA MET A 70 -7.35 2.24 -1.77
C MET A 70 -7.47 0.93 -2.53
N GLY A 71 -6.67 0.76 -3.57
CA GLY A 71 -6.62 -0.50 -4.32
C GLY A 71 -6.23 -1.67 -3.44
N MET A 72 -5.22 -1.49 -2.60
CA MET A 72 -4.77 -2.51 -1.66
C MET A 72 -5.86 -2.89 -0.67
N HIS A 73 -6.57 -1.93 -0.11
CA HIS A 73 -7.65 -2.21 0.85
C HIS A 73 -8.80 -2.97 0.19
N VAL A 74 -9.23 -2.56 -1.00
CA VAL A 74 -10.30 -3.24 -1.73
C VAL A 74 -9.89 -4.68 -2.02
N LEU A 75 -8.67 -4.90 -2.49
CA LEU A 75 -8.17 -6.24 -2.79
C LEU A 75 -8.02 -7.09 -1.54
N ALA A 76 -7.54 -6.50 -0.45
CA ALA A 76 -7.40 -7.22 0.81
C ALA A 76 -8.76 -7.67 1.36
N ILE A 77 -9.79 -6.84 1.25
CA ILE A 77 -11.15 -7.19 1.66
C ILE A 77 -11.66 -8.34 0.79
N LYS A 78 -11.52 -8.22 -0.53
CA LYS A 78 -11.96 -9.24 -1.47
C LYS A 78 -11.25 -10.57 -1.24
N ASN A 79 -9.93 -10.53 -1.07
CA ASN A 79 -9.15 -11.73 -0.83
C ASN A 79 -9.46 -12.37 0.50
N GLY A 80 -9.70 -11.56 1.54
CA GLY A 80 -10.10 -12.04 2.86
C GLY A 80 -11.43 -12.79 2.81
N LEU A 81 -12.42 -12.23 2.11
CA LEU A 81 -13.71 -12.88 1.93
C LEU A 81 -13.60 -14.17 1.14
N ALA A 82 -12.76 -14.19 0.09
CA ALA A 82 -12.57 -15.37 -0.74
C ALA A 82 -11.87 -16.50 0.01
N ARG A 83 -10.91 -16.19 0.88
CA ARG A 83 -10.10 -17.19 1.60
C ARG A 83 -10.75 -17.67 2.88
N HIS A 84 -11.42 -16.79 3.62
CA HIS A 84 -11.90 -17.07 4.98
C HIS A 84 -13.41 -16.98 5.13
N GLY A 85 -14.11 -16.47 4.12
CA GLY A 85 -15.54 -16.24 4.17
C GLY A 85 -15.95 -15.12 5.11
N ARG A 86 -15.00 -14.43 5.72
CA ARG A 86 -15.26 -13.32 6.64
C ARG A 86 -14.05 -12.38 6.70
N LEU A 87 -14.29 -11.16 7.18
CA LEU A 87 -13.22 -10.19 7.39
C LEU A 87 -12.67 -10.30 8.80
N THR A 88 -11.34 -10.14 8.94
CA THR A 88 -10.68 -10.00 10.23
C THR A 88 -10.58 -8.50 10.52
N ALA A 89 -11.51 -7.98 11.32
CA ALA A 89 -11.66 -6.54 11.54
C ALA A 89 -10.39 -5.90 12.09
N THR A 90 -9.73 -6.53 13.06
CA THR A 90 -8.50 -6.00 13.65
C THR A 90 -7.40 -5.81 12.61
N HIS A 91 -7.24 -6.78 11.72
CA HIS A 91 -6.20 -6.74 10.68
C HIS A 91 -6.45 -5.58 9.70
N HIS A 92 -7.68 -5.44 9.22
CA HIS A 92 -8.04 -4.37 8.29
C HIS A 92 -7.98 -3.01 8.97
N LEU A 93 -8.39 -2.92 10.23
CA LEU A 93 -8.31 -1.66 10.96
C LEU A 93 -6.88 -1.22 11.16
N THR A 94 -5.97 -2.13 11.51
CA THR A 94 -4.54 -1.83 11.66
C THR A 94 -3.96 -1.29 10.35
N ARG A 95 -4.28 -1.94 9.22
CA ARG A 95 -3.81 -1.48 7.91
C ARG A 95 -4.37 -0.11 7.55
N LEU A 96 -5.63 0.14 7.88
CA LEU A 96 -6.25 1.43 7.62
C LEU A 96 -5.58 2.54 8.42
N VAL A 97 -5.31 2.30 9.70
CA VAL A 97 -4.61 3.28 10.55
C VAL A 97 -3.21 3.58 9.99
N ILE A 98 -2.47 2.55 9.61
CA ILE A 98 -1.14 2.72 9.00
C ILE A 98 -1.25 3.55 7.72
N SER A 99 -2.24 3.26 6.87
CA SER A 99 -2.45 3.97 5.62
C SER A 99 -2.74 5.46 5.85
N ILE A 100 -3.59 5.77 6.82
CA ILE A 100 -3.91 7.17 7.16
C ILE A 100 -2.66 7.89 7.65
N LEU A 101 -1.86 7.25 8.49
CA LEU A 101 -0.62 7.84 8.99
C LEU A 101 0.38 8.10 7.87
N LEU A 102 0.50 7.17 6.92
CA LEU A 102 1.41 7.34 5.79
C LEU A 102 0.97 8.51 4.89
N VAL A 103 -0.32 8.64 4.62
CA VAL A 103 -0.85 9.74 3.81
C VAL A 103 -0.62 11.07 4.54
N ALA A 104 -0.87 11.12 5.84
CA ALA A 104 -0.64 12.33 6.64
C ALA A 104 0.83 12.73 6.60
N LEU A 105 1.75 11.77 6.74
CA LEU A 105 3.18 12.02 6.66
C LEU A 105 3.59 12.53 5.29
N ALA A 106 3.00 11.99 4.22
CA ALA A 106 3.30 12.41 2.86
C ALA A 106 2.92 13.88 2.64
N PHE A 107 1.73 14.27 3.04
CA PHE A 107 1.32 15.67 2.94
C PHE A 107 2.16 16.58 3.82
N TRP A 108 2.49 16.14 5.03
CA TRP A 108 3.33 16.91 5.94
C TRP A 108 4.73 17.13 5.34
N GLY A 109 5.32 16.09 4.77
CA GLY A 109 6.65 16.18 4.17
C GLY A 109 6.71 17.15 2.99
N LEU A 110 5.59 17.31 2.26
CA LEU A 110 5.50 18.23 1.13
C LEU A 110 5.16 19.67 1.53
N SER A 111 4.67 19.89 2.75
CA SER A 111 4.24 21.23 3.20
C SER A 111 5.38 22.19 3.56
#